data_0e72205ab839cb456f6d427434f6d93c
#
_entry.id   0e72205ab839cb456f6d427434f6d93c
#
_cell.length_a   1.000
_cell.length_b   1.000
_cell.length_c   1.000
_cell.angle_alpha   90.00
_cell.angle_beta   90.00
_cell.angle_gamma   90.00
#
_symmetry.space_group_name_H-M   'P 1'
#
loop_
_entity.id
_entity.type
_entity.pdbx_description
1 polymer ?
#
loop_
_entity_poly.entity_id
_entity_poly.type
_entity_poly.pdbx_seq_one_letter_code
_entity_poly.pdbx_strand_id
1 'polypeptide(L)'
;MTLLSRTLLATAVLLTTPLTTAGTASAAPGCTSSVPYVSGEGGYDTYRIPATVTTAPGTVLAFAEGRHDGAGDTGDIDVVLRRSLDGGCTWGPVAVVAAGDGDTRGNPAPVVDPLTGAVVLVTSYNSGDVTEAQIMRGEATAEQSRRVFVQRSTDDGRSFGSPRDVTGDVKPANWRWYATGPGHAIALRHGRHAGRLVVPSNHSVAPPAGSGHTGQEARYYGAHAIYSDDGGRTWRTGFVDETYDGYSNANESTAAELPDGRVYFNSRDQNGTSAGNRLDSVSSDGGESLDRPYTMQPSLNDVPVVEGSVLQLPGAGAPLLFSGPSVPTARQSMAVWRSTNGGATFKKVLTLSQKRAAYSDLVRLDGQTVGLLYETGQSGSYETIEFRRLPVTDLS
;
A
#
# COMPACT_ATOMS: atom_id res chain seq x y z
N MET A 1 18.95 -43.66 -76.80
CA MET A 1 18.78 -42.40 -76.09
C MET A 1 18.02 -42.70 -74.81
N THR A 2 18.71 -42.87 -73.75
CA THR A 2 18.15 -43.33 -72.43
C THR A 2 18.10 -42.09 -71.44
N LEU A 3 16.97 -41.70 -71.02
CA LEU A 3 16.77 -40.64 -70.00
C LEU A 3 16.89 -41.31 -68.62
N LEU A 4 17.86 -40.86 -67.84
CA LEU A 4 17.96 -41.12 -66.38
C LEU A 4 17.15 -40.11 -65.61
N SER A 5 16.13 -40.59 -64.88
CA SER A 5 15.37 -39.82 -63.88
C SER A 5 16.15 -39.85 -62.56
N ARG A 6 16.52 -38.71 -62.04
CA ARG A 6 17.07 -38.56 -60.68
C ARG A 6 15.96 -38.18 -59.69
N THR A 7 15.70 -39.08 -58.75
CA THR A 7 14.81 -38.87 -57.64
C THR A 7 15.57 -38.17 -56.49
N LEU A 8 15.14 -36.97 -56.12
CA LEU A 8 15.64 -36.28 -54.90
C LEU A 8 14.81 -36.74 -53.70
N LEU A 9 15.48 -37.39 -52.75
CA LEU A 9 14.91 -37.60 -51.42
C LEU A 9 15.10 -36.32 -50.59
N ALA A 10 14.01 -35.69 -50.15
CA ALA A 10 14.03 -34.62 -49.19
C ALA A 10 13.89 -35.19 -47.75
N THR A 11 14.94 -35.09 -46.96
CA THR A 11 14.94 -35.49 -45.56
C THR A 11 14.38 -34.32 -44.72
N ALA A 12 13.18 -34.49 -44.17
CA ALA A 12 12.59 -33.52 -43.23
C ALA A 12 13.17 -33.75 -41.81
N VAL A 13 13.94 -32.79 -41.32
CA VAL A 13 14.41 -32.74 -39.93
C VAL A 13 13.32 -32.12 -39.08
N LEU A 14 12.65 -32.91 -38.24
CA LEU A 14 11.75 -32.43 -37.21
C LEU A 14 12.57 -31.85 -36.04
N LEU A 15 12.59 -30.53 -35.91
CA LEU A 15 13.07 -29.85 -34.70
C LEU A 15 12.00 -29.96 -33.63
N THR A 16 12.20 -30.82 -32.63
CA THR A 16 11.39 -30.84 -31.39
C THR A 16 11.92 -29.79 -30.43
N THR A 17 11.22 -28.68 -30.27
CA THR A 17 11.47 -27.75 -29.19
C THR A 17 10.96 -28.32 -27.86
N PRO A 18 11.77 -28.38 -26.79
CA PRO A 18 11.28 -28.80 -25.48
C PRO A 18 10.34 -27.74 -24.92
N LEU A 19 9.10 -28.12 -24.66
CA LEU A 19 8.17 -27.35 -23.87
C LEU A 19 8.68 -27.35 -22.42
N THR A 20 9.29 -26.26 -21.97
CA THR A 20 9.58 -26.04 -20.55
C THR A 20 8.26 -25.71 -19.84
N THR A 21 7.68 -26.68 -19.15
CA THR A 21 6.62 -26.44 -18.18
C THR A 21 7.18 -25.60 -17.05
N ALA A 22 6.71 -24.37 -16.92
CA ALA A 22 6.97 -23.57 -15.73
C ALA A 22 6.28 -24.29 -14.55
N GLY A 23 7.08 -24.99 -13.75
CA GLY A 23 6.62 -25.61 -12.51
C GLY A 23 6.13 -24.49 -11.57
N THR A 24 4.92 -24.62 -11.06
CA THR A 24 4.47 -23.83 -9.91
C THR A 24 5.38 -24.16 -8.76
N ALA A 25 6.22 -23.20 -8.34
CA ALA A 25 7.04 -23.35 -7.15
C ALA A 25 6.10 -23.51 -5.95
N SER A 26 6.01 -24.72 -5.43
CA SER A 26 5.31 -24.99 -4.17
C SER A 26 6.13 -24.36 -3.05
N ALA A 27 5.47 -23.58 -2.17
CA ALA A 27 6.13 -23.04 -0.99
C ALA A 27 6.82 -24.16 -0.21
N ALA A 28 8.08 -23.96 0.20
CA ALA A 28 8.81 -24.93 0.99
C ALA A 28 8.01 -25.25 2.26
N PRO A 29 7.82 -26.53 2.63
CA PRO A 29 7.12 -26.91 3.85
C PRO A 29 7.82 -26.27 5.07
N GLY A 30 7.08 -25.47 5.86
CA GLY A 30 7.58 -24.92 7.13
C GLY A 30 7.96 -23.44 7.13
N CYS A 31 7.90 -22.73 6.02
CA CYS A 31 8.14 -21.27 6.01
C CYS A 31 6.98 -20.52 6.67
N THR A 32 7.24 -19.87 7.79
CA THR A 32 6.28 -19.00 8.50
C THR A 32 6.67 -17.53 8.47
N SER A 33 7.95 -17.24 8.22
CA SER A 33 8.47 -15.87 8.15
C SER A 33 9.70 -15.78 7.26
N SER A 34 9.96 -14.56 6.77
CA SER A 34 11.16 -14.17 6.03
C SER A 34 11.43 -12.68 6.22
N VAL A 35 12.60 -12.21 5.80
CA VAL A 35 12.99 -10.79 5.92
C VAL A 35 13.36 -10.26 4.54
N PRO A 36 12.42 -9.59 3.84
CA PRO A 36 12.71 -8.99 2.53
C PRO A 36 13.69 -7.81 2.61
N TYR A 37 13.70 -7.03 3.69
CA TYR A 37 14.56 -5.85 3.78
C TYR A 37 15.26 -5.76 5.14
N VAL A 38 16.55 -5.47 5.11
CA VAL A 38 17.40 -5.23 6.28
C VAL A 38 18.04 -3.86 6.10
N SER A 39 17.82 -2.95 7.04
CA SER A 39 18.44 -1.61 7.03
C SER A 39 19.96 -1.70 7.08
N GLY A 40 20.65 -0.86 6.31
CA GLY A 40 22.09 -0.92 6.09
C GLY A 40 22.53 -1.87 4.98
N GLU A 41 21.61 -2.59 4.33
CA GLU A 41 21.93 -3.49 3.23
C GLU A 41 21.37 -2.97 1.89
N GLY A 42 21.89 -3.50 0.78
CA GLY A 42 21.36 -3.23 -0.57
C GLY A 42 21.55 -1.79 -1.07
N GLY A 43 22.39 -0.99 -0.41
CA GLY A 43 22.70 0.39 -0.79
C GLY A 43 21.84 1.45 -0.07
N TYR A 44 20.99 1.05 0.88
CA TYR A 44 20.12 1.95 1.62
C TYR A 44 20.44 1.89 3.12
N ASP A 45 20.46 3.06 3.77
CA ASP A 45 20.60 3.16 5.22
C ASP A 45 19.39 2.55 5.93
N THR A 46 18.18 2.89 5.47
CA THR A 46 16.94 2.46 6.12
C THR A 46 15.89 2.07 5.09
N TYR A 47 15.11 1.01 5.40
CA TYR A 47 13.90 0.67 4.66
C TYR A 47 12.66 0.97 5.50
N ARG A 48 11.68 1.67 4.89
CA ARG A 48 10.43 2.03 5.54
C ARG A 48 9.22 1.88 4.63
N ILE A 49 8.03 2.10 5.18
CA ILE A 49 6.75 2.24 4.45
C ILE A 49 6.45 1.00 3.60
N PRO A 50 6.20 -0.14 4.25
CA PRO A 50 5.89 -1.39 3.57
C PRO A 50 4.54 -1.32 2.85
N ALA A 51 4.49 -1.86 1.62
CA ALA A 51 3.25 -2.11 0.89
C ALA A 51 3.35 -3.42 0.13
N THR A 52 2.27 -4.19 0.03
CA THR A 52 2.33 -5.52 -0.60
C THR A 52 1.06 -5.89 -1.35
N VAL A 53 1.24 -6.57 -2.48
CA VAL A 53 0.15 -7.17 -3.23
C VAL A 53 0.55 -8.55 -3.73
N THR A 54 -0.44 -9.41 -3.99
CA THR A 54 -0.24 -10.69 -4.67
C THR A 54 -0.82 -10.59 -6.08
N THR A 55 -0.01 -10.87 -7.09
CA THR A 55 -0.43 -10.86 -8.49
C THR A 55 -1.26 -12.10 -8.84
N ALA A 56 -1.93 -12.10 -10.00
CA ALA A 56 -2.73 -13.23 -10.45
C ALA A 56 -1.94 -14.55 -10.58
N PRO A 57 -0.67 -14.56 -11.02
CA PRO A 57 0.16 -15.77 -10.99
C PRO A 57 0.59 -16.23 -9.58
N GLY A 58 0.32 -15.45 -8.52
CA GLY A 58 0.68 -15.77 -7.14
C GLY A 58 2.02 -15.19 -6.68
N THR A 59 2.65 -14.33 -7.48
CA THR A 59 3.86 -13.61 -7.05
C THR A 59 3.53 -12.60 -5.97
N VAL A 60 4.24 -12.64 -4.86
CA VAL A 60 4.14 -11.63 -3.81
C VAL A 60 5.11 -10.50 -4.13
N LEU A 61 4.60 -9.29 -4.19
CA LEU A 61 5.35 -8.05 -4.41
C LEU A 61 5.44 -7.29 -3.10
N ALA A 62 6.65 -7.13 -2.56
CA ALA A 62 6.93 -6.33 -1.38
C ALA A 62 7.58 -5.02 -1.80
N PHE A 63 6.87 -3.91 -1.64
CA PHE A 63 7.37 -2.56 -1.87
C PHE A 63 7.83 -1.94 -0.54
N ALA A 64 8.79 -1.03 -0.62
CA ALA A 64 9.24 -0.20 0.48
C ALA A 64 9.83 1.12 -0.04
N GLU A 65 10.02 2.08 0.83
CA GLU A 65 10.94 3.19 0.62
C GLU A 65 12.35 2.72 0.99
N GLY A 66 13.30 2.81 0.05
CA GLY A 66 14.72 2.70 0.28
C GLY A 66 15.29 4.09 0.50
N ARG A 67 15.73 4.40 1.71
CA ARG A 67 16.21 5.71 2.13
C ARG A 67 17.72 5.71 2.23
N HIS A 68 18.39 6.61 1.50
CA HIS A 68 19.86 6.64 1.43
C HIS A 68 20.50 7.25 2.67
N ASP A 69 19.89 8.26 3.29
CA ASP A 69 20.50 9.11 4.31
C ASP A 69 19.91 8.94 5.73
N GLY A 70 19.27 7.80 5.99
CA GLY A 70 18.67 7.50 7.30
C GLY A 70 17.16 7.38 7.29
N ALA A 71 16.54 7.40 8.47
CA ALA A 71 15.10 7.14 8.63
C ALA A 71 14.19 8.36 8.37
N GLY A 72 14.73 9.52 7.95
CA GLY A 72 13.99 10.75 7.69
C GLY A 72 12.99 10.61 6.54
N ASP A 73 11.87 11.35 6.60
CA ASP A 73 10.77 11.26 5.61
C ASP A 73 11.01 12.16 4.39
N THR A 74 12.20 12.77 4.26
CA THR A 74 12.62 13.66 3.18
C THR A 74 14.09 13.41 2.88
N GLY A 75 14.51 13.54 1.65
CA GLY A 75 15.86 13.29 1.18
C GLY A 75 15.86 12.41 -0.06
N ASP A 76 16.99 11.78 -0.33
CA ASP A 76 17.13 10.80 -1.42
C ASP A 76 16.45 9.48 -1.03
N ILE A 77 15.23 9.30 -1.56
CA ILE A 77 14.37 8.16 -1.24
C ILE A 77 13.82 7.56 -2.52
N ASP A 78 14.06 6.27 -2.70
CA ASP A 78 13.52 5.47 -3.80
C ASP A 78 12.32 4.64 -3.35
N VAL A 79 11.38 4.36 -4.26
CA VAL A 79 10.48 3.21 -4.10
C VAL A 79 11.15 1.97 -4.67
N VAL A 80 11.35 0.99 -3.81
CA VAL A 80 11.99 -0.29 -4.15
C VAL A 80 11.01 -1.46 -4.07
N LEU A 81 11.35 -2.55 -4.74
CA LEU A 81 10.56 -3.77 -4.84
C LEU A 81 11.43 -5.01 -4.66
N ARG A 82 10.93 -5.98 -3.89
CA ARG A 82 11.35 -7.38 -3.97
C ARG A 82 10.18 -8.27 -4.36
N ARG A 83 10.47 -9.31 -5.13
CA ARG A 83 9.50 -10.29 -5.63
C ARG A 83 9.75 -11.64 -4.99
N SER A 84 8.67 -12.32 -4.59
CA SER A 84 8.70 -13.70 -4.12
C SER A 84 7.80 -14.57 -4.99
N LEU A 85 8.33 -15.71 -5.45
CA LEU A 85 7.61 -16.68 -6.27
C LEU A 85 7.08 -17.88 -5.45
N ASP A 86 7.36 -17.92 -4.16
CA ASP A 86 7.05 -19.02 -3.23
C ASP A 86 6.21 -18.57 -2.04
N GLY A 87 5.38 -17.53 -2.27
CA GLY A 87 4.45 -17.02 -1.27
C GLY A 87 5.11 -16.27 -0.12
N GLY A 88 6.25 -15.60 -0.37
CA GLY A 88 6.93 -14.78 0.61
C GLY A 88 7.98 -15.53 1.45
N CYS A 89 8.42 -16.72 1.03
CA CYS A 89 9.46 -17.46 1.75
C CYS A 89 10.87 -17.03 1.35
N THR A 90 11.10 -16.80 0.05
CA THR A 90 12.35 -16.27 -0.47
C THR A 90 12.10 -15.06 -1.36
N TRP A 91 13.08 -14.17 -1.43
CA TRP A 91 12.95 -12.89 -2.12
C TRP A 91 14.05 -12.71 -3.16
N GLY A 92 13.66 -12.22 -4.32
CA GLY A 92 14.57 -11.80 -5.37
C GLY A 92 15.41 -10.57 -4.95
N PRO A 93 16.28 -10.07 -5.83
CA PRO A 93 17.07 -8.87 -5.57
C PRO A 93 16.17 -7.64 -5.38
N VAL A 94 16.71 -6.62 -4.70
CA VAL A 94 16.09 -5.29 -4.65
C VAL A 94 16.11 -4.68 -6.05
N ALA A 95 14.97 -4.18 -6.49
CA ALA A 95 14.82 -3.45 -7.74
C ALA A 95 14.24 -2.06 -7.46
N VAL A 96 14.84 -1.01 -8.02
CA VAL A 96 14.28 0.35 -7.97
C VAL A 96 13.12 0.43 -8.95
N VAL A 97 11.95 0.85 -8.46
CA VAL A 97 10.74 1.05 -9.26
C VAL A 97 10.54 2.52 -9.60
N ALA A 98 10.77 3.40 -8.64
CA ALA A 98 10.73 4.83 -8.84
C ALA A 98 11.91 5.47 -8.09
N ALA A 99 12.91 5.94 -8.86
CA ALA A 99 14.08 6.59 -8.29
C ALA A 99 13.75 8.00 -7.83
N GLY A 100 14.31 8.37 -6.69
CA GLY A 100 14.29 9.73 -6.16
C GLY A 100 15.29 10.63 -6.87
N ASP A 101 16.47 10.09 -7.19
CA ASP A 101 17.57 10.84 -7.82
C ASP A 101 17.94 12.12 -7.04
N GLY A 102 18.01 11.99 -5.70
CA GLY A 102 18.23 13.08 -4.75
C GLY A 102 16.93 13.69 -4.19
N ASP A 103 15.78 13.33 -4.74
CA ASP A 103 14.46 13.74 -4.27
C ASP A 103 13.74 12.59 -3.54
N THR A 104 12.55 12.87 -3.03
CA THR A 104 11.72 11.86 -2.36
C THR A 104 10.71 11.24 -3.32
N ARG A 105 10.82 9.94 -3.51
CA ARG A 105 9.76 9.07 -4.05
C ARG A 105 9.29 8.15 -2.93
N GLY A 106 8.01 8.21 -2.58
CA GLY A 106 7.53 7.46 -1.43
C GLY A 106 6.04 7.17 -1.40
N ASN A 107 5.58 6.69 -0.26
CA ASN A 107 4.19 6.33 -0.01
C ASN A 107 3.64 5.37 -1.07
N PRO A 108 4.26 4.20 -1.31
CA PRO A 108 3.80 3.27 -2.33
C PRO A 108 2.39 2.76 -2.01
N ALA A 109 1.50 2.85 -3.00
CA ALA A 109 0.14 2.32 -2.94
C ALA A 109 -0.11 1.42 -4.16
N PRO A 110 0.37 0.17 -4.13
CA PRO A 110 0.17 -0.79 -5.21
C PRO A 110 -1.24 -1.37 -5.20
N VAL A 111 -1.76 -1.68 -6.38
CA VAL A 111 -2.99 -2.45 -6.59
C VAL A 111 -2.87 -3.32 -7.83
N VAL A 112 -3.51 -4.50 -7.82
CA VAL A 112 -3.62 -5.34 -9.01
C VAL A 112 -4.97 -5.09 -9.69
N ASP A 113 -4.92 -4.62 -10.93
CA ASP A 113 -6.11 -4.47 -11.76
C ASP A 113 -6.72 -5.86 -12.06
N PRO A 114 -7.93 -6.16 -11.57
CA PRO A 114 -8.52 -7.49 -11.72
C PRO A 114 -8.92 -7.83 -13.16
N LEU A 115 -9.02 -6.83 -14.03
CA LEU A 115 -9.43 -7.01 -15.42
C LEU A 115 -8.26 -7.38 -16.32
N THR A 116 -7.07 -6.84 -16.04
CA THR A 116 -5.89 -7.00 -16.89
C THR A 116 -4.75 -7.77 -16.22
N GLY A 117 -4.78 -7.91 -14.90
CA GLY A 117 -3.68 -8.45 -14.10
C GLY A 117 -2.49 -7.49 -13.94
N ALA A 118 -2.58 -6.28 -14.50
CA ALA A 118 -1.52 -5.29 -14.36
C ALA A 118 -1.40 -4.81 -12.90
N VAL A 119 -0.16 -4.61 -12.45
CA VAL A 119 0.10 -3.92 -11.19
C VAL A 119 0.13 -2.43 -11.46
N VAL A 120 -0.72 -1.68 -10.79
CA VAL A 120 -0.74 -0.22 -10.82
C VAL A 120 -0.15 0.26 -9.51
N LEU A 121 0.88 1.09 -9.59
CA LEU A 121 1.56 1.68 -8.43
C LEU A 121 1.34 3.17 -8.44
N VAL A 122 0.74 3.70 -7.37
CA VAL A 122 0.59 5.12 -7.13
C VAL A 122 1.59 5.54 -6.06
N THR A 123 2.29 6.65 -6.27
CA THR A 123 3.35 7.15 -5.38
C THR A 123 3.26 8.66 -5.22
N SER A 124 3.81 9.16 -4.13
CA SER A 124 4.01 10.59 -3.90
C SER A 124 5.46 10.99 -4.17
N TYR A 125 5.65 12.24 -4.55
CA TYR A 125 6.94 12.88 -4.77
C TYR A 125 7.00 14.21 -4.02
N ASN A 126 8.16 14.61 -3.56
CA ASN A 126 8.55 16.00 -3.27
C ASN A 126 10.06 16.15 -3.46
N SER A 127 10.53 17.39 -3.59
CA SER A 127 11.97 17.67 -3.60
C SER A 127 12.62 17.22 -2.28
N GLY A 128 13.81 16.63 -2.39
CA GLY A 128 14.54 16.07 -1.24
C GLY A 128 15.04 17.12 -0.24
N ASP A 129 15.01 18.40 -0.60
CA ASP A 129 15.42 19.53 0.24
C ASP A 129 14.25 20.23 0.97
N VAL A 130 12.98 19.78 0.76
CA VAL A 130 11.79 20.34 1.43
C VAL A 130 11.12 19.32 2.34
N THR A 131 10.93 19.72 3.59
CA THR A 131 10.27 18.93 4.62
C THR A 131 8.75 19.04 4.52
N GLU A 132 8.03 18.06 5.10
CA GLU A 132 6.57 18.10 5.27
C GLU A 132 6.11 19.43 5.89
N ALA A 133 6.77 19.86 6.96
CA ALA A 133 6.45 21.10 7.65
C ALA A 133 6.57 22.34 6.74
N GLN A 134 7.58 22.42 5.89
CA GLN A 134 7.74 23.51 4.91
C GLN A 134 6.65 23.48 3.84
N ILE A 135 6.33 22.29 3.33
CA ILE A 135 5.23 22.11 2.37
C ILE A 135 3.90 22.58 2.97
N MET A 136 3.61 22.18 4.21
CA MET A 136 2.36 22.54 4.90
C MET A 136 2.27 24.03 5.19
N ARG A 137 3.40 24.69 5.49
CA ARG A 137 3.43 26.16 5.64
C ARG A 137 3.36 26.92 4.31
N GLY A 138 3.45 26.19 3.16
CA GLY A 138 3.41 26.81 1.83
C GLY A 138 4.73 27.50 1.45
N GLU A 139 5.84 27.01 2.00
CA GLU A 139 7.20 27.53 1.69
C GLU A 139 7.80 26.84 0.46
N ALA A 140 7.25 25.70 0.04
CA ALA A 140 7.66 24.99 -1.17
C ALA A 140 6.95 25.52 -2.42
N THR A 141 7.66 25.57 -3.56
CA THR A 141 7.04 25.81 -4.86
C THR A 141 6.15 24.63 -5.28
N ALA A 142 5.36 24.79 -6.34
CA ALA A 142 4.52 23.70 -6.86
C ALA A 142 5.36 22.50 -7.31
N GLU A 143 6.52 22.75 -7.90
CA GLU A 143 7.47 21.71 -8.36
C GLU A 143 8.16 20.99 -7.21
N GLN A 144 8.47 21.71 -6.14
CA GLN A 144 9.09 21.15 -4.93
C GLN A 144 8.09 20.42 -4.03
N SER A 145 6.81 20.80 -4.10
CA SER A 145 5.74 20.28 -3.23
C SER A 145 5.33 18.85 -3.58
N ARG A 146 4.40 18.29 -2.82
CA ARG A 146 3.86 16.95 -3.08
C ARG A 146 3.18 16.86 -4.44
N ARG A 147 3.61 15.88 -5.23
CA ARG A 147 3.05 15.51 -6.55
C ARG A 147 2.71 14.02 -6.54
N VAL A 148 1.80 13.61 -7.42
CA VAL A 148 1.27 12.24 -7.48
C VAL A 148 1.64 11.62 -8.82
N PHE A 149 2.22 10.41 -8.76
CA PHE A 149 2.67 9.68 -9.94
C PHE A 149 2.07 8.28 -9.99
N VAL A 150 1.86 7.81 -11.21
CA VAL A 150 1.34 6.46 -11.49
C VAL A 150 2.28 5.73 -12.44
N GLN A 151 2.60 4.49 -12.09
CA GLN A 151 3.34 3.56 -12.94
C GLN A 151 2.57 2.25 -13.07
N ARG A 152 2.84 1.50 -14.12
CA ARG A 152 2.19 0.21 -14.37
C ARG A 152 3.21 -0.85 -14.76
N SER A 153 2.98 -2.07 -14.26
CA SER A 153 3.64 -3.28 -14.70
C SER A 153 2.64 -4.23 -15.33
N THR A 154 2.97 -4.78 -16.50
CA THR A 154 2.17 -5.80 -17.20
C THR A 154 2.91 -7.13 -17.28
N ASP A 155 4.02 -7.27 -16.60
CA ASP A 155 4.93 -8.41 -16.62
C ASP A 155 5.16 -9.01 -15.22
N ASP A 156 4.13 -8.96 -14.38
CA ASP A 156 4.15 -9.54 -13.04
C ASP A 156 5.15 -8.84 -12.09
N GLY A 157 5.27 -7.51 -12.22
CA GLY A 157 6.16 -6.71 -11.38
C GLY A 157 7.65 -6.85 -11.72
N ARG A 158 8.02 -7.40 -12.88
CA ARG A 158 9.43 -7.47 -13.31
C ARG A 158 9.96 -6.12 -13.75
N SER A 159 9.12 -5.35 -14.40
CA SER A 159 9.42 -3.98 -14.79
C SER A 159 8.20 -3.08 -14.65
N PHE A 160 8.45 -1.79 -14.50
CA PHE A 160 7.42 -0.75 -14.47
C PHE A 160 7.70 0.27 -15.58
N GLY A 161 6.63 0.75 -16.22
CA GLY A 161 6.71 1.83 -17.17
C GLY A 161 7.15 3.16 -16.51
N SER A 162 7.46 4.16 -17.33
CA SER A 162 7.82 5.49 -16.85
C SER A 162 6.72 6.09 -15.96
N PRO A 163 7.08 6.79 -14.88
CA PRO A 163 6.12 7.46 -14.01
C PRO A 163 5.36 8.56 -14.76
N ARG A 164 4.03 8.53 -14.65
CA ARG A 164 3.14 9.55 -15.21
C ARG A 164 2.63 10.44 -14.09
N ASP A 165 2.81 11.73 -14.22
CA ASP A 165 2.27 12.74 -13.31
C ASP A 165 0.75 12.85 -13.48
N VAL A 166 0.02 12.71 -12.39
CA VAL A 166 -1.44 12.87 -12.32
C VAL A 166 -1.86 13.93 -11.32
N THR A 167 -0.91 14.73 -10.85
CA THR A 167 -1.13 15.75 -9.81
C THR A 167 -2.27 16.69 -10.19
N GLY A 168 -2.29 17.15 -11.46
CA GLY A 168 -3.34 18.05 -11.95
C GLY A 168 -4.75 17.47 -11.96
N ASP A 169 -4.87 16.14 -11.95
CA ASP A 169 -6.16 15.42 -11.96
C ASP A 169 -6.71 15.22 -10.55
N VAL A 170 -5.81 15.13 -9.54
CA VAL A 170 -6.18 14.60 -8.20
C VAL A 170 -5.77 15.48 -7.01
N LYS A 171 -5.06 16.58 -7.24
CA LYS A 171 -4.64 17.51 -6.18
C LYS A 171 -5.15 18.94 -6.48
N PRO A 172 -6.19 19.41 -5.79
CA PRO A 172 -6.63 20.81 -5.87
C PRO A 172 -5.52 21.81 -5.55
N ALA A 173 -5.55 22.96 -6.18
CA ALA A 173 -4.50 23.99 -6.08
C ALA A 173 -4.27 24.54 -4.67
N ASN A 174 -5.31 24.50 -3.79
CA ASN A 174 -5.21 24.89 -2.40
C ASN A 174 -4.68 23.82 -1.46
N TRP A 175 -4.42 22.58 -1.96
CA TRP A 175 -3.80 21.53 -1.16
C TRP A 175 -2.29 21.68 -1.15
N ARG A 176 -1.70 21.51 0.03
CA ARG A 176 -0.26 21.61 0.25
C ARG A 176 0.38 20.23 0.39
N TRP A 177 0.18 19.55 1.52
CA TRP A 177 0.59 18.17 1.69
C TRP A 177 -0.28 17.23 0.87
N TYR A 178 0.27 16.08 0.51
CA TYR A 178 -0.45 14.97 -0.12
C TYR A 178 0.34 13.68 0.09
N ALA A 179 -0.33 12.61 0.51
CA ALA A 179 0.26 11.28 0.57
C ALA A 179 -0.77 10.21 0.18
N THR A 180 -0.29 9.22 -0.58
CA THR A 180 -1.06 8.02 -0.93
C THR A 180 -0.92 6.99 0.18
N GLY A 181 -1.98 6.26 0.54
CA GLY A 181 -1.98 5.22 1.54
C GLY A 181 -1.42 5.64 2.91
N PRO A 182 -0.19 5.17 3.21
CA PRO A 182 0.56 4.14 2.48
C PRO A 182 0.01 2.74 2.73
N GLY A 183 0.61 1.73 2.08
CA GLY A 183 0.08 0.38 2.04
C GLY A 183 -0.75 0.14 0.78
N HIS A 184 -1.31 -1.06 0.59
CA HIS A 184 -1.99 -1.42 -0.64
C HIS A 184 -3.24 -0.58 -0.92
N ALA A 185 -3.49 -0.31 -2.20
CA ALA A 185 -4.77 0.19 -2.70
C ALA A 185 -5.66 -0.99 -3.10
N ILE A 186 -6.97 -0.75 -3.28
CA ILE A 186 -7.94 -1.80 -3.55
C ILE A 186 -8.53 -1.71 -4.95
N ALA A 187 -8.94 -2.87 -5.47
CA ALA A 187 -9.77 -2.97 -6.67
C ALA A 187 -11.13 -3.53 -6.28
N LEU A 188 -12.19 -2.79 -6.60
CA LEU A 188 -13.55 -3.19 -6.28
C LEU A 188 -13.99 -4.37 -7.15
N ARG A 189 -14.71 -5.31 -6.55
CA ARG A 189 -15.15 -6.55 -7.19
C ARG A 189 -16.66 -6.66 -7.30
N HIS A 190 -17.38 -5.84 -6.52
CA HIS A 190 -18.83 -5.93 -6.40
C HIS A 190 -19.53 -4.69 -6.96
N GLY A 191 -20.81 -4.88 -7.34
CA GLY A 191 -21.71 -3.81 -7.74
C GLY A 191 -21.33 -3.09 -9.03
N ARG A 192 -21.85 -1.88 -9.16
CA ARG A 192 -21.70 -1.06 -10.38
C ARG A 192 -20.28 -0.53 -10.63
N HIS A 193 -19.44 -0.53 -9.61
CA HIS A 193 -18.06 -0.05 -9.67
C HIS A 193 -17.03 -1.19 -9.73
N ALA A 194 -17.45 -2.41 -10.07
CA ALA A 194 -16.52 -3.54 -10.24
C ALA A 194 -15.43 -3.20 -11.27
N GLY A 195 -14.16 -3.38 -10.88
CA GLY A 195 -12.99 -3.00 -11.66
C GLY A 195 -12.40 -1.63 -11.30
N ARG A 196 -13.10 -0.80 -10.52
CA ARG A 196 -12.58 0.48 -10.02
C ARG A 196 -11.40 0.23 -9.09
N LEU A 197 -10.32 0.98 -9.31
CA LEU A 197 -9.19 1.08 -8.39
C LEU A 197 -9.43 2.24 -7.45
N VAL A 198 -9.25 2.04 -6.14
CA VAL A 198 -9.42 3.08 -5.10
C VAL A 198 -8.16 3.16 -4.27
N VAL A 199 -7.57 4.35 -4.19
CA VAL A 199 -6.38 4.64 -3.37
C VAL A 199 -6.80 5.56 -2.22
N PRO A 200 -6.83 5.07 -0.97
CA PRO A 200 -6.99 5.92 0.18
C PRO A 200 -5.78 6.85 0.30
N SER A 201 -5.98 8.08 0.71
CA SER A 201 -4.97 9.13 0.71
C SER A 201 -5.25 10.17 1.77
N ASN A 202 -4.30 11.07 2.01
CA ASN A 202 -4.47 12.20 2.91
C ASN A 202 -3.87 13.48 2.31
N HIS A 203 -4.30 14.63 2.84
CA HIS A 203 -3.86 15.95 2.36
C HIS A 203 -3.83 16.98 3.49
N SER A 204 -3.24 18.12 3.21
CA SER A 204 -3.48 19.34 3.98
C SER A 204 -3.90 20.49 3.08
N VAL A 205 -4.71 21.39 3.64
CA VAL A 205 -5.27 22.55 2.93
C VAL A 205 -4.54 23.83 3.35
N ALA A 206 -4.36 24.75 2.43
CA ALA A 206 -3.83 26.07 2.74
C ALA A 206 -4.79 26.83 3.68
N PRO A 207 -4.30 27.45 4.76
CA PRO A 207 -5.16 28.27 5.61
C PRO A 207 -5.70 29.50 4.83
N PRO A 208 -6.87 30.05 5.24
CA PRO A 208 -7.40 31.27 4.66
C PRO A 208 -6.39 32.43 4.76
N ALA A 209 -6.30 33.23 3.72
CA ALA A 209 -5.45 34.41 3.74
C ALA A 209 -5.80 35.34 4.90
N GLY A 210 -4.77 35.79 5.65
CA GLY A 210 -4.94 36.66 6.81
C GLY A 210 -5.43 35.98 8.10
N SER A 211 -5.58 34.64 8.13
CA SER A 211 -5.98 33.90 9.33
C SER A 211 -4.93 33.91 10.45
N GLY A 212 -3.67 34.19 10.12
CA GLY A 212 -2.54 34.05 11.04
C GLY A 212 -2.13 32.59 11.30
N HIS A 213 -2.76 31.62 10.64
CA HIS A 213 -2.42 30.20 10.77
C HIS A 213 -1.28 29.80 9.86
N THR A 214 -0.52 28.79 10.29
CA THR A 214 0.65 28.28 9.55
C THR A 214 0.27 27.26 8.47
N GLY A 215 -0.83 26.54 8.65
CA GLY A 215 -1.25 25.38 7.84
C GLY A 215 -0.82 24.03 8.43
N GLN A 216 -0.14 24.04 9.58
CA GLN A 216 0.23 22.83 10.32
C GLN A 216 -0.79 22.45 11.40
N GLU A 217 -1.79 23.29 11.61
CA GLU A 217 -2.85 23.04 12.58
C GLU A 217 -3.75 21.88 12.11
N ALA A 218 -4.21 21.07 13.06
CA ALA A 218 -5.00 19.87 12.82
C ALA A 218 -6.19 20.06 11.87
N ARG A 219 -6.86 21.20 11.96
CA ARG A 219 -8.02 21.55 11.12
C ARG A 219 -7.73 21.63 9.61
N TYR A 220 -6.46 21.64 9.22
CA TYR A 220 -6.05 21.70 7.82
C TYR A 220 -5.64 20.34 7.25
N TYR A 221 -5.67 19.29 8.05
CA TYR A 221 -5.51 17.93 7.57
C TYR A 221 -6.84 17.30 7.22
N GLY A 222 -6.84 16.39 6.27
CA GLY A 222 -8.00 15.59 5.92
C GLY A 222 -7.61 14.33 5.16
N ALA A 223 -8.48 13.32 5.27
CA ALA A 223 -8.41 12.15 4.41
C ALA A 223 -9.14 12.39 3.10
N HIS A 224 -8.75 11.67 2.06
CA HIS A 224 -9.49 11.61 0.81
C HIS A 224 -9.24 10.27 0.12
N ALA A 225 -9.96 9.98 -0.93
CA ALA A 225 -9.63 8.90 -1.85
C ALA A 225 -9.46 9.45 -3.26
N ILE A 226 -8.64 8.74 -4.05
CA ILE A 226 -8.66 8.88 -5.50
C ILE A 226 -9.04 7.56 -6.13
N TYR A 227 -9.66 7.59 -7.30
CA TYR A 227 -10.08 6.39 -8.00
C TYR A 227 -9.87 6.45 -9.49
N SER A 228 -9.83 5.27 -10.11
CA SER A 228 -9.73 5.06 -11.55
C SER A 228 -10.72 3.98 -11.99
N ASP A 229 -11.51 4.27 -13.03
CA ASP A 229 -12.47 3.32 -13.63
C ASP A 229 -11.91 2.64 -14.91
N ASP A 230 -10.66 2.91 -15.27
CA ASP A 230 -10.06 2.46 -16.54
C ASP A 230 -8.69 1.78 -16.36
N GLY A 231 -8.49 1.15 -15.19
CA GLY A 231 -7.26 0.42 -14.86
C GLY A 231 -6.06 1.33 -14.67
N GLY A 232 -6.25 2.52 -14.08
CA GLY A 232 -5.20 3.49 -13.74
C GLY A 232 -4.76 4.39 -14.89
N ARG A 233 -5.55 4.47 -15.99
CA ARG A 233 -5.24 5.38 -17.11
C ARG A 233 -5.65 6.81 -16.80
N THR A 234 -6.82 7.01 -16.19
CA THR A 234 -7.28 8.32 -15.71
C THR A 234 -7.64 8.23 -14.25
N TRP A 235 -7.50 9.32 -13.51
CA TRP A 235 -7.73 9.39 -12.09
C TRP A 235 -8.64 10.56 -11.74
N ARG A 236 -9.42 10.40 -10.68
CA ARG A 236 -10.32 11.40 -10.14
C ARG A 236 -10.24 11.41 -8.63
N THR A 237 -10.44 12.58 -8.03
CA THR A 237 -10.66 12.71 -6.59
C THR A 237 -12.05 12.16 -6.27
N GLY A 238 -12.11 11.30 -5.27
CA GLY A 238 -13.35 10.79 -4.67
C GLY A 238 -13.81 11.65 -3.51
N PHE A 239 -14.17 11.02 -2.37
CA PHE A 239 -14.50 11.77 -1.17
C PHE A 239 -13.32 12.61 -0.69
N VAL A 240 -13.65 13.74 -0.09
CA VAL A 240 -12.72 14.60 0.65
C VAL A 240 -13.32 14.83 2.03
N ASP A 241 -12.62 14.43 3.08
CA ASP A 241 -13.01 14.70 4.46
C ASP A 241 -12.15 15.83 5.01
N GLU A 242 -12.74 17.01 5.07
CA GLU A 242 -12.19 18.22 5.67
C GLU A 242 -12.95 18.58 6.96
N THR A 243 -13.74 17.63 7.49
CA THR A 243 -14.60 17.85 8.65
C THR A 243 -13.79 17.70 9.94
N TYR A 244 -13.27 18.80 10.46
CA TYR A 244 -12.57 18.82 11.73
C TYR A 244 -13.54 19.13 12.86
N ASP A 245 -13.76 18.16 13.75
CA ASP A 245 -14.65 18.25 14.91
C ASP A 245 -13.98 18.75 16.21
N GLY A 246 -12.68 19.10 16.12
CA GLY A 246 -11.87 19.52 17.27
C GLY A 246 -11.04 18.39 17.88
N TYR A 247 -11.25 17.15 17.47
CA TYR A 247 -10.59 15.95 18.02
C TYR A 247 -9.99 15.06 16.94
N SER A 248 -10.79 14.69 15.95
CA SER A 248 -10.41 13.72 14.92
C SER A 248 -9.58 14.39 13.84
N ASN A 249 -8.48 13.74 13.45
CA ASN A 249 -7.56 14.24 12.41
C ASN A 249 -7.15 13.10 11.48
N ALA A 250 -8.03 12.76 10.53
CA ALA A 250 -7.82 11.67 9.60
C ALA A 250 -6.59 11.95 8.71
N ASN A 251 -5.67 10.97 8.66
CA ASN A 251 -4.40 11.06 7.96
C ASN A 251 -4.15 9.77 7.15
N GLU A 252 -3.05 9.06 7.37
CA GLU A 252 -2.72 7.81 6.67
C GLU A 252 -3.88 6.81 6.75
N SER A 253 -4.35 6.38 5.59
CA SER A 253 -5.59 5.63 5.46
C SER A 253 -5.41 4.35 4.67
N THR A 254 -6.14 3.33 5.05
CA THR A 254 -6.25 2.02 4.40
C THR A 254 -7.70 1.71 4.08
N ALA A 255 -7.96 0.85 3.10
CA ALA A 255 -9.33 0.55 2.68
C ALA A 255 -9.54 -0.94 2.39
N ALA A 256 -10.78 -1.41 2.51
CA ALA A 256 -11.20 -2.73 2.09
C ALA A 256 -12.63 -2.73 1.56
N GLU A 257 -12.89 -3.47 0.48
CA GLU A 257 -14.25 -3.69 0.00
C GLU A 257 -14.93 -4.77 0.85
N LEU A 258 -16.05 -4.42 1.46
CA LEU A 258 -16.86 -5.33 2.28
C LEU A 258 -17.68 -6.29 1.38
N PRO A 259 -18.16 -7.43 1.91
CA PRO A 259 -18.95 -8.38 1.14
C PRO A 259 -20.26 -7.84 0.56
N ASP A 260 -20.78 -6.74 1.12
CA ASP A 260 -21.98 -6.05 0.64
C ASP A 260 -21.69 -4.97 -0.44
N GLY A 261 -20.41 -4.83 -0.82
CA GLY A 261 -19.95 -3.88 -1.85
C GLY A 261 -19.65 -2.49 -1.33
N ARG A 262 -19.84 -2.21 -0.04
CA ARG A 262 -19.38 -0.97 0.57
C ARG A 262 -17.87 -0.98 0.74
N VAL A 263 -17.26 0.18 0.76
CA VAL A 263 -15.84 0.35 1.03
C VAL A 263 -15.67 0.85 2.47
N TYR A 264 -14.99 0.08 3.29
CA TYR A 264 -14.57 0.46 4.63
C TYR A 264 -13.24 1.19 4.55
N PHE A 265 -13.15 2.35 5.17
CA PHE A 265 -11.91 3.12 5.31
C PHE A 265 -11.52 3.17 6.79
N ASN A 266 -10.24 2.98 7.07
CA ASN A 266 -9.67 3.13 8.40
C ASN A 266 -8.47 4.07 8.33
N SER A 267 -8.40 5.05 9.20
CA SER A 267 -7.39 6.12 9.17
C SER A 267 -6.66 6.23 10.50
N ARG A 268 -5.39 6.60 10.46
CA ARG A 268 -4.63 7.09 11.59
C ARG A 268 -5.22 8.42 12.05
N ASP A 269 -5.46 8.58 13.37
CA ASP A 269 -5.68 9.89 13.96
C ASP A 269 -4.32 10.56 14.21
N GLN A 270 -3.99 11.54 13.39
CA GLN A 270 -2.65 12.16 13.40
C GLN A 270 -2.34 12.89 14.70
N ASN A 271 -3.32 13.51 15.33
CA ASN A 271 -3.10 14.26 16.56
C ASN A 271 -3.05 13.38 17.80
N GLY A 272 -3.67 12.19 17.77
CA GLY A 272 -3.75 11.30 18.92
C GLY A 272 -4.36 11.95 20.17
N THR A 273 -5.24 12.95 19.99
CA THR A 273 -5.88 13.69 21.09
C THR A 273 -7.18 13.06 21.55
N SER A 274 -7.73 12.17 20.76
CA SER A 274 -8.92 11.38 21.06
C SER A 274 -8.58 10.18 21.94
N ALA A 275 -9.59 9.49 22.48
CA ALA A 275 -9.42 8.32 23.33
C ALA A 275 -8.82 7.07 22.62
N GLY A 276 -8.49 7.18 21.36
CA GLY A 276 -7.82 6.18 20.53
C GLY A 276 -7.18 6.86 19.33
N ASN A 277 -6.42 6.11 18.54
CA ASN A 277 -5.62 6.65 17.47
C ASN A 277 -6.06 6.13 16.09
N ARG A 278 -7.25 5.51 16.02
CA ARG A 278 -7.85 5.03 14.77
C ARG A 278 -9.23 5.61 14.57
N LEU A 279 -9.48 6.03 13.34
CA LEU A 279 -10.75 6.54 12.86
C LEU A 279 -11.27 5.61 11.76
N ASP A 280 -12.60 5.59 11.56
CA ASP A 280 -13.16 4.89 10.42
C ASP A 280 -14.33 5.62 9.77
N SER A 281 -14.58 5.26 8.53
CA SER A 281 -15.76 5.65 7.76
C SER A 281 -16.11 4.57 6.73
N VAL A 282 -17.21 4.74 6.02
CA VAL A 282 -17.72 3.83 5.01
C VAL A 282 -18.24 4.62 3.82
N SER A 283 -18.08 4.04 2.62
CA SER A 283 -18.64 4.57 1.37
C SER A 283 -19.52 3.51 0.71
N SER A 284 -20.71 3.89 0.28
CA SER A 284 -21.65 3.03 -0.47
C SER A 284 -21.60 3.25 -1.98
N ASP A 285 -20.78 4.17 -2.46
CA ASP A 285 -20.68 4.56 -3.89
C ASP A 285 -19.27 4.33 -4.48
N GLY A 286 -18.50 3.44 -3.87
CA GLY A 286 -17.18 3.07 -4.35
C GLY A 286 -16.11 4.14 -4.13
N GLY A 287 -16.22 4.94 -3.07
CA GLY A 287 -15.26 5.94 -2.66
C GLY A 287 -15.48 7.32 -3.25
N GLU A 288 -16.62 7.58 -3.92
CA GLU A 288 -16.95 8.92 -4.42
C GLU A 288 -17.37 9.86 -3.28
N SER A 289 -18.13 9.33 -2.29
CA SER A 289 -18.50 10.04 -1.06
C SER A 289 -18.42 9.11 0.15
N LEU A 290 -18.47 9.69 1.35
CA LEU A 290 -18.58 8.95 2.60
C LEU A 290 -20.02 8.95 3.09
N ASP A 291 -20.50 7.80 3.59
CA ASP A 291 -21.85 7.69 4.21
C ASP A 291 -21.94 8.48 5.54
N ARG A 292 -20.80 8.68 6.19
CA ARG A 292 -20.65 9.50 7.40
C ARG A 292 -19.22 10.06 7.48
N PRO A 293 -18.98 11.16 8.20
CA PRO A 293 -17.62 11.61 8.52
C PRO A 293 -16.82 10.52 9.25
N TYR A 294 -15.51 10.64 9.24
CA TYR A 294 -14.66 9.79 10.07
C TYR A 294 -15.02 9.93 11.54
N THR A 295 -15.10 8.82 12.24
CA THR A 295 -15.35 8.78 13.69
C THR A 295 -14.38 7.81 14.34
N MET A 296 -14.20 7.97 15.64
CA MET A 296 -13.38 7.09 16.47
C MET A 296 -13.78 5.63 16.31
N GLN A 297 -12.77 4.75 16.20
CA GLN A 297 -12.93 3.29 16.26
C GLN A 297 -12.47 2.77 17.62
N PRO A 298 -13.35 2.72 18.65
CA PRO A 298 -12.93 2.42 20.03
C PRO A 298 -12.36 1.03 20.24
N SER A 299 -12.71 0.08 19.38
CA SER A 299 -12.21 -1.30 19.50
C SER A 299 -10.75 -1.46 19.04
N LEU A 300 -10.13 -0.39 18.52
CA LEU A 300 -8.70 -0.32 18.16
C LEU A 300 -7.93 0.68 19.06
N ASN A 301 -8.41 0.95 20.27
CA ASN A 301 -7.81 1.93 21.20
C ASN A 301 -6.41 1.53 21.71
N ASP A 302 -6.00 0.29 21.55
CA ASP A 302 -4.65 -0.16 21.89
C ASP A 302 -3.63 0.05 20.75
N VAL A 303 -4.06 0.58 19.61
CA VAL A 303 -3.15 0.98 18.52
C VAL A 303 -2.58 2.37 18.79
N PRO A 304 -1.24 2.60 18.67
CA PRO A 304 -0.65 3.94 18.81
C PRO A 304 -0.93 4.83 17.59
N VAL A 305 -0.43 6.06 17.62
CA VAL A 305 -0.43 6.96 16.45
C VAL A 305 0.55 6.42 15.39
N VAL A 306 0.02 5.59 14.49
CA VAL A 306 0.77 4.88 13.46
C VAL A 306 -0.15 4.48 12.31
N GLU A 307 0.41 4.26 11.13
CA GLU A 307 -0.28 3.60 10.03
C GLU A 307 -0.72 2.17 10.42
N GLY A 308 -1.70 1.60 9.73
CA GLY A 308 -2.13 0.21 9.86
C GLY A 308 -2.93 -0.20 8.63
N SER A 309 -3.09 -1.50 8.43
CA SER A 309 -3.68 -2.07 7.22
C SER A 309 -4.96 -2.83 7.51
N VAL A 310 -5.96 -2.72 6.62
CA VAL A 310 -7.17 -3.56 6.63
C VAL A 310 -7.20 -4.49 5.42
N LEU A 311 -7.71 -5.70 5.61
CA LEU A 311 -7.87 -6.70 4.55
C LEU A 311 -9.19 -7.45 4.75
N GLN A 312 -10.11 -7.39 3.78
CA GLN A 312 -11.31 -8.23 3.78
C GLN A 312 -10.99 -9.61 3.20
N LEU A 313 -11.24 -10.65 3.98
CA LEU A 313 -11.12 -12.02 3.48
C LEU A 313 -12.34 -12.39 2.62
N PRO A 314 -12.16 -13.24 1.58
CA PRO A 314 -13.25 -13.64 0.71
C PRO A 314 -14.20 -14.65 1.37
N GLY A 315 -15.47 -14.61 0.98
CA GLY A 315 -16.48 -15.54 1.41
C GLY A 315 -17.56 -14.92 2.29
N ALA A 316 -18.72 -15.55 2.30
CA ALA A 316 -19.84 -15.11 3.14
C ALA A 316 -19.47 -15.25 4.62
N GLY A 317 -19.59 -14.17 5.40
CA GLY A 317 -19.22 -14.14 6.81
C GLY A 317 -17.71 -14.14 7.10
N ALA A 318 -16.86 -14.04 6.06
CA ALA A 318 -15.42 -13.92 6.25
C ALA A 318 -15.06 -12.59 6.94
N PRO A 319 -14.06 -12.58 7.84
CA PRO A 319 -13.74 -11.40 8.61
C PRO A 319 -13.02 -10.33 7.81
N LEU A 320 -13.21 -9.08 8.24
CA LEU A 320 -12.32 -7.97 7.96
C LEU A 320 -11.18 -8.01 9.00
N LEU A 321 -9.95 -7.99 8.54
CA LEU A 321 -8.75 -7.96 9.39
C LEU A 321 -8.21 -6.55 9.49
N PHE A 322 -7.54 -6.26 10.60
CA PHE A 322 -6.72 -5.06 10.79
C PHE A 322 -5.36 -5.48 11.36
N SER A 323 -4.26 -4.85 10.92
CA SER A 323 -2.93 -5.03 11.50
C SER A 323 -2.33 -3.72 11.99
N GLY A 324 -1.53 -3.79 13.05
CA GLY A 324 -0.79 -2.66 13.61
C GLY A 324 -0.10 -3.02 14.92
N PRO A 325 0.75 -2.14 15.47
CA PRO A 325 1.25 -2.24 16.83
C PRO A 325 0.13 -2.17 17.85
N SER A 326 0.29 -2.83 19.00
CA SER A 326 -0.76 -2.99 20.01
C SER A 326 -0.41 -2.47 21.40
N VAL A 327 0.44 -1.45 21.45
CA VAL A 327 0.75 -0.70 22.68
C VAL A 327 0.35 0.76 22.43
N PRO A 328 -0.66 1.33 23.12
CA PRO A 328 -1.25 2.64 22.79
C PRO A 328 -0.27 3.81 22.75
N THR A 329 0.81 3.70 23.50
CA THR A 329 1.81 4.78 23.68
C THR A 329 3.16 4.48 23.02
N ALA A 330 3.28 3.35 22.28
CA ALA A 330 4.54 2.93 21.69
C ALA A 330 4.35 2.12 20.41
N ARG A 331 5.24 2.32 19.46
CA ARG A 331 5.36 1.49 18.24
C ARG A 331 6.01 0.14 18.61
N GLN A 332 5.19 -0.77 19.15
CA GLN A 332 5.62 -2.07 19.69
C GLN A 332 4.50 -3.10 19.63
N SER A 333 4.87 -4.38 19.58
CA SER A 333 3.96 -5.54 19.65
C SER A 333 2.99 -5.61 18.47
N MET A 334 3.51 -5.98 17.29
CA MET A 334 2.69 -6.18 16.08
C MET A 334 1.59 -7.22 16.35
N ALA A 335 0.36 -6.87 16.00
CA ALA A 335 -0.81 -7.68 16.24
C ALA A 335 -1.81 -7.63 15.06
N VAL A 336 -2.75 -8.57 15.07
CA VAL A 336 -3.88 -8.63 14.14
C VAL A 336 -5.18 -8.66 14.93
N TRP A 337 -6.15 -7.86 14.46
CA TRP A 337 -7.53 -7.85 14.93
C TRP A 337 -8.45 -8.35 13.82
N ARG A 338 -9.61 -8.85 14.20
CA ARG A 338 -10.67 -9.22 13.27
C ARG A 338 -11.99 -8.56 13.62
N SER A 339 -12.77 -8.27 12.58
CA SER A 339 -14.17 -7.87 12.66
C SER A 339 -15.03 -8.85 11.87
N THR A 340 -16.14 -9.28 12.43
CA THR A 340 -17.15 -10.11 11.77
C THR A 340 -18.45 -9.34 11.48
N ASN A 341 -18.44 -8.03 11.69
CA ASN A 341 -19.59 -7.13 11.52
C ASN A 341 -19.28 -5.91 10.65
N GLY A 342 -18.41 -6.10 9.63
CA GLY A 342 -18.10 -5.07 8.63
C GLY A 342 -17.35 -3.87 9.19
N GLY A 343 -16.48 -4.07 10.19
CA GLY A 343 -15.67 -3.01 10.78
C GLY A 343 -16.32 -2.31 11.96
N ALA A 344 -17.56 -2.62 12.32
CA ALA A 344 -18.22 -1.96 13.45
C ALA A 344 -17.50 -2.21 14.78
N THR A 345 -16.94 -3.40 14.99
CA THR A 345 -16.06 -3.72 16.13
C THR A 345 -14.96 -4.68 15.70
N PHE A 346 -13.80 -4.53 16.34
CA PHE A 346 -12.65 -5.40 16.16
C PHE A 346 -12.26 -6.10 17.46
N LYS A 347 -11.77 -7.33 17.36
CA LYS A 347 -11.21 -8.10 18.46
C LYS A 347 -9.80 -8.52 18.11
N LYS A 348 -8.81 -8.24 18.97
CA LYS A 348 -7.45 -8.73 18.79
C LYS A 348 -7.44 -10.26 18.88
N VAL A 349 -6.92 -10.90 17.83
CA VAL A 349 -6.89 -12.37 17.71
C VAL A 349 -5.48 -12.92 17.75
N LEU A 350 -4.47 -12.13 17.38
CA LEU A 350 -3.09 -12.58 17.33
C LEU A 350 -2.13 -11.45 17.72
N THR A 351 -1.13 -11.76 18.53
CA THR A 351 0.06 -10.92 18.74
C THR A 351 1.27 -11.68 18.19
N LEU A 352 1.91 -11.14 17.17
CA LEU A 352 2.99 -11.81 16.45
C LEU A 352 4.33 -11.72 17.20
N SER A 353 4.60 -10.59 17.80
CA SER A 353 5.84 -10.37 18.53
C SER A 353 5.67 -9.23 19.55
N GLN A 354 6.54 -9.19 20.55
CA GLN A 354 6.62 -8.08 21.52
C GLN A 354 7.76 -7.10 21.18
N LYS A 355 8.42 -7.28 20.03
CA LYS A 355 9.48 -6.39 19.56
C LYS A 355 8.92 -5.02 19.19
N ARG A 356 9.81 -4.06 18.94
CA ARG A 356 9.49 -2.80 18.28
C ARG A 356 8.82 -3.12 16.94
N ALA A 357 7.77 -2.39 16.59
CA ALA A 357 7.04 -2.55 15.34
C ALA A 357 6.36 -1.24 14.96
N ALA A 358 6.22 -0.97 13.67
CA ALA A 358 5.59 0.25 13.20
C ALA A 358 4.59 -0.03 12.07
N TYR A 359 4.83 0.43 10.86
CA TYR A 359 3.92 0.29 9.72
C TYR A 359 3.76 -1.17 9.28
N SER A 360 2.60 -1.49 8.74
CA SER A 360 2.29 -2.86 8.33
C SER A 360 1.32 -2.90 7.17
N ASP A 361 1.44 -3.91 6.32
CA ASP A 361 0.49 -4.13 5.23
C ASP A 361 0.10 -5.60 5.10
N LEU A 362 -1.20 -5.86 5.04
CA LEU A 362 -1.81 -7.18 4.92
C LEU A 362 -2.03 -7.54 3.45
N VAL A 363 -1.81 -8.81 3.10
CA VAL A 363 -2.08 -9.30 1.75
C VAL A 363 -2.64 -10.72 1.80
N ARG A 364 -3.60 -11.02 0.92
CA ARG A 364 -4.06 -12.38 0.73
C ARG A 364 -3.09 -13.14 -0.18
N LEU A 365 -2.53 -14.25 0.30
CA LEU A 365 -1.68 -15.14 -0.49
C LEU A 365 -2.52 -16.17 -1.26
N ASP A 366 -3.43 -16.81 -0.55
CA ASP A 366 -4.34 -17.83 -1.08
C ASP A 366 -5.64 -17.90 -0.25
N GLY A 367 -6.41 -19.00 -0.38
CA GLY A 367 -7.65 -19.17 0.38
C GLY A 367 -7.45 -19.48 1.87
N GLN A 368 -6.24 -19.80 2.31
CA GLN A 368 -5.93 -20.28 3.67
C GLN A 368 -4.83 -19.48 4.35
N THR A 369 -4.14 -18.59 3.64
CA THR A 369 -2.97 -17.88 4.14
C THR A 369 -3.04 -16.39 3.85
N VAL A 370 -2.80 -15.59 4.88
CA VAL A 370 -2.60 -14.14 4.81
C VAL A 370 -1.11 -13.85 5.00
N GLY A 371 -0.57 -12.96 4.19
CA GLY A 371 0.74 -12.34 4.38
C GLY A 371 0.62 -11.07 5.19
N LEU A 372 1.60 -10.78 6.02
CA LEU A 372 1.76 -9.51 6.74
C LEU A 372 3.20 -9.03 6.57
N LEU A 373 3.36 -7.91 5.89
CA LEU A 373 4.62 -7.20 5.72
C LEU A 373 4.68 -6.07 6.74
N TYR A 374 5.73 -5.98 7.59
CA TYR A 374 5.75 -4.97 8.64
C TYR A 374 7.15 -4.58 9.10
N GLU A 375 7.29 -3.32 9.50
CA GLU A 375 8.50 -2.76 10.10
C GLU A 375 8.72 -3.33 11.51
N THR A 376 9.93 -3.80 11.82
CA THR A 376 10.25 -4.34 13.15
C THR A 376 11.75 -4.30 13.46
N GLY A 377 12.08 -4.54 14.72
CA GLY A 377 13.47 -4.70 15.18
C GLY A 377 13.54 -4.90 16.69
N GLN A 378 14.73 -5.20 17.17
CA GLN A 378 14.97 -5.45 18.58
C GLN A 378 15.13 -4.14 19.36
N SER A 379 15.91 -3.23 18.83
CA SER A 379 16.25 -1.92 19.45
C SER A 379 15.42 -0.78 18.84
N GLY A 380 15.15 -0.83 17.53
CA GLY A 380 14.39 0.15 16.77
C GLY A 380 13.30 -0.50 15.92
N SER A 381 12.27 0.26 15.55
CA SER A 381 11.18 -0.25 14.71
C SER A 381 11.56 -0.40 13.23
N TYR A 382 12.73 0.11 12.83
CA TYR A 382 13.14 0.23 11.43
C TYR A 382 14.41 -0.57 11.10
N GLU A 383 14.74 -1.60 11.90
CA GLU A 383 15.90 -2.45 11.64
C GLU A 383 15.65 -3.37 10.44
N THR A 384 14.42 -3.85 10.32
CA THR A 384 14.01 -4.75 9.23
C THR A 384 12.56 -4.50 8.81
N ILE A 385 12.22 -4.90 7.59
CA ILE A 385 10.85 -5.20 7.20
C ILE A 385 10.74 -6.72 7.14
N GLU A 386 9.88 -7.30 7.97
CA GLU A 386 9.64 -8.74 8.08
C GLU A 386 8.34 -9.11 7.37
N PHE A 387 8.32 -10.28 6.73
CA PHE A 387 7.12 -10.88 6.14
C PHE A 387 6.70 -12.11 6.94
N ARG A 388 5.44 -12.17 7.34
CA ARG A 388 4.85 -13.31 8.07
C ARG A 388 3.77 -13.96 7.23
N ARG A 389 3.70 -15.28 7.30
CA ARG A 389 2.63 -16.09 6.73
C ARG A 389 1.72 -16.55 7.87
N LEU A 390 0.48 -16.15 7.82
CA LEU A 390 -0.50 -16.37 8.89
C LEU A 390 -1.61 -17.29 8.36
N PRO A 391 -1.80 -18.49 8.91
CA PRO A 391 -2.96 -19.31 8.60
C PRO A 391 -4.26 -18.59 8.93
N VAL A 392 -5.25 -18.62 8.05
CA VAL A 392 -6.56 -17.98 8.28
C VAL A 392 -7.23 -18.56 9.52
N THR A 393 -6.96 -19.84 9.85
CA THR A 393 -7.45 -20.49 11.07
C THR A 393 -7.00 -19.80 12.35
N ASP A 394 -5.82 -19.18 12.36
CA ASP A 394 -5.27 -18.50 13.53
C ASP A 394 -5.85 -17.06 13.68
N LEU A 395 -6.56 -16.60 12.66
CA LEU A 395 -7.21 -15.29 12.58
C LEU A 395 -8.74 -15.38 12.73
N SER A 396 -9.26 -16.59 12.98
CA SER A 396 -10.70 -16.90 13.03
C SER A 396 -11.31 -16.76 14.41
#